data_e6f819c9cdc2529bfd00dabbe628e849
#
_entry.id   e6f819c9cdc2529bfd00dabbe628e849
#
_cell.length_a   1.000
_cell.length_b   1.000
_cell.length_c   1.000
_cell.angle_alpha   90.00
_cell.angle_beta   90.00
_cell.angle_gamma   90.00
#
_symmetry.space_group_name_H-M   'P 1'
#
loop_
_entity.id
_entity.type
_entity.pdbx_description
1 polymer ?
#
loop_
_entity_poly.entity_id
_entity_poly.type
_entity_poly.pdbx_seq_one_letter_code
_entity_poly.pdbx_strand_id
1 'polypeptide(L)'
;EGDGDVTLDGEPILFGVPYPFLSGDGERIAEIAYTQQREGDVRLRLVLTDETGLHAERVLQTSYVRESLRVSFTQDKFELAALDRARVNFTVEQDDYDGTYTVQVEGTPTLFRNLTDDIGPVTGYTVAGNGTYPLRIRPEAVGENPYRITVTDEKGNSAFFDSFVTGIKTVSCFTCSFSKISGGIEVVAEGTYPVMNDLTITLNPTVTVVLRGGATKTLTCTMNVKIEADRMRGRASATLDLGTGYTDYFMTDYEATFSRTASENGMVEYAVR
;
A
#
# COMPACT_ATOMS: atom_id res chain seq x y z
N GLU A 1 38.43 -8.10 -23.55
CA GLU A 1 39.17 -7.07 -22.81
C GLU A 1 38.34 -6.76 -21.54
N GLY A 2 38.92 -6.96 -20.38
CA GLY A 2 38.31 -6.69 -19.09
C GLY A 2 39.39 -6.32 -18.08
N ASP A 3 39.06 -5.37 -17.19
CA ASP A 3 39.94 -4.94 -16.09
C ASP A 3 39.71 -5.85 -14.88
N GLY A 4 40.07 -7.13 -14.99
CA GLY A 4 39.84 -8.07 -13.90
C GLY A 4 40.90 -9.14 -13.86
N ASP A 5 40.97 -9.88 -12.77
CA ASP A 5 41.86 -11.01 -12.57
C ASP A 5 41.18 -12.28 -13.07
N VAL A 6 41.96 -13.11 -13.79
CA VAL A 6 41.50 -14.41 -14.28
C VAL A 6 42.39 -15.51 -13.72
N THR A 7 41.79 -16.59 -13.31
CA THR A 7 42.50 -17.80 -12.84
C THR A 7 42.09 -19.04 -13.64
N LEU A 8 43.01 -19.97 -13.81
CA LEU A 8 42.75 -21.28 -14.35
C LEU A 8 43.10 -22.31 -13.26
N ASP A 9 42.14 -23.09 -12.83
CA ASP A 9 42.27 -24.05 -11.72
C ASP A 9 42.88 -23.43 -10.43
N GLY A 10 42.51 -22.16 -10.18
CA GLY A 10 42.97 -21.37 -9.04
C GLY A 10 44.29 -20.61 -9.24
N GLU A 11 45.04 -20.88 -10.30
CA GLU A 11 46.32 -20.21 -10.60
C GLU A 11 46.09 -19.00 -11.49
N PRO A 12 46.68 -17.82 -11.17
CA PRO A 12 46.57 -16.63 -11.97
C PRO A 12 47.06 -16.80 -13.40
N ILE A 13 46.29 -16.34 -14.37
CA ILE A 13 46.68 -16.35 -15.79
C ILE A 13 46.51 -14.95 -16.40
N LEU A 14 47.17 -14.74 -17.55
CA LEU A 14 47.13 -13.47 -18.27
C LEU A 14 46.21 -13.54 -19.49
N PHE A 15 45.45 -12.50 -19.76
CA PHE A 15 44.67 -12.42 -20.97
C PHE A 15 45.53 -12.47 -22.24
N GLY A 16 45.04 -13.22 -23.23
CA GLY A 16 45.71 -13.32 -24.53
C GLY A 16 46.97 -14.21 -24.55
N VAL A 17 47.34 -14.80 -23.43
CA VAL A 17 48.47 -15.73 -23.34
C VAL A 17 47.95 -17.19 -23.42
N PRO A 18 48.45 -18.04 -24.34
CA PRO A 18 48.05 -19.43 -24.37
C PRO A 18 48.60 -20.20 -23.18
N TYR A 19 47.76 -20.99 -22.55
CA TYR A 19 48.14 -21.92 -21.47
C TYR A 19 47.94 -23.34 -21.92
N PRO A 20 48.91 -24.25 -21.68
CA PRO A 20 48.76 -25.62 -22.09
C PRO A 20 47.69 -26.32 -21.26
N PHE A 21 46.71 -26.91 -21.96
CA PHE A 21 45.68 -27.70 -21.39
C PHE A 21 45.85 -29.15 -21.83
N LEU A 22 46.54 -29.92 -21.02
CA LEU A 22 46.82 -31.33 -21.33
C LEU A 22 45.56 -32.17 -21.00
N SER A 23 44.90 -32.72 -22.01
CA SER A 23 43.93 -33.78 -21.84
C SER A 23 44.70 -35.11 -21.70
N GLY A 24 44.60 -35.75 -20.52
CA GLY A 24 44.90 -37.17 -20.39
C GLY A 24 43.79 -38.03 -21.04
N ASP A 25 43.93 -39.34 -20.96
CA ASP A 25 42.88 -40.27 -21.46
C ASP A 25 41.60 -40.12 -20.65
N GLY A 26 40.77 -39.15 -20.99
CA GLY A 26 39.50 -38.88 -20.34
C GLY A 26 39.03 -37.41 -20.42
N GLU A 27 37.81 -37.16 -19.99
CA GLU A 27 37.25 -35.82 -19.85
C GLU A 27 38.02 -35.04 -18.78
N ARG A 28 38.58 -33.88 -19.12
CA ARG A 28 39.20 -32.98 -18.17
C ARG A 28 38.34 -31.75 -18.01
N ILE A 29 38.00 -31.45 -16.78
CA ILE A 29 37.29 -30.23 -16.38
C ILE A 29 38.35 -29.25 -15.86
N ALA A 30 38.41 -28.06 -16.42
CA ALA A 30 39.17 -26.94 -15.89
C ALA A 30 38.23 -25.84 -15.45
N GLU A 31 38.52 -25.24 -14.30
CA GLU A 31 37.78 -24.12 -13.77
C GLU A 31 38.46 -22.81 -14.18
N ILE A 32 37.72 -21.95 -14.88
CA ILE A 32 38.16 -20.59 -15.19
C ILE A 32 37.32 -19.64 -14.34
N ALA A 33 37.96 -18.96 -13.38
CA ALA A 33 37.32 -17.93 -12.59
C ALA A 33 37.80 -16.55 -13.05
N TYR A 34 36.86 -15.63 -13.14
CA TYR A 34 37.12 -14.23 -13.48
C TYR A 34 36.56 -13.31 -12.39
N THR A 35 37.41 -12.47 -11.85
CA THR A 35 37.03 -11.45 -10.86
C THR A 35 37.16 -10.08 -11.48
N GLN A 36 36.04 -9.40 -11.68
CA GLN A 36 36.02 -8.05 -12.24
C GLN A 36 36.28 -7.01 -11.14
N GLN A 37 37.13 -6.03 -11.43
CA GLN A 37 37.51 -4.98 -10.49
C GLN A 37 36.77 -3.66 -10.72
N ARG A 38 36.16 -3.47 -11.89
CA ARG A 38 35.43 -2.24 -12.25
C ARG A 38 34.07 -2.57 -12.83
N GLU A 39 33.15 -1.64 -12.64
CA GLU A 39 31.83 -1.72 -13.26
C GLU A 39 31.91 -1.67 -14.78
N GLY A 40 31.03 -2.39 -15.43
CA GLY A 40 30.88 -2.38 -16.89
C GLY A 40 30.57 -3.74 -17.48
N ASP A 41 30.38 -3.75 -18.77
CA ASP A 41 30.13 -4.96 -19.52
C ASP A 41 31.45 -5.72 -19.74
N VAL A 42 31.43 -7.00 -19.43
CA VAL A 42 32.56 -7.91 -19.65
C VAL A 42 32.20 -8.91 -20.73
N ARG A 43 33.13 -9.03 -21.65
CA ARG A 43 33.06 -10.06 -22.68
C ARG A 43 34.31 -10.91 -22.62
N LEU A 44 34.18 -12.13 -22.13
CA LEU A 44 35.24 -13.11 -22.07
C LEU A 44 35.14 -14.05 -23.27
N ARG A 45 36.24 -14.19 -23.99
CA ARG A 45 36.35 -15.09 -25.14
C ARG A 45 37.34 -16.20 -24.77
N LEU A 46 36.84 -17.40 -24.67
CA LEU A 46 37.65 -18.62 -24.47
C LEU A 46 37.87 -19.29 -25.82
N VAL A 47 39.09 -19.54 -26.16
CA VAL A 47 39.48 -20.27 -27.36
C VAL A 47 40.31 -21.48 -26.96
N LEU A 48 39.87 -22.68 -27.30
CA LEU A 48 40.62 -23.91 -27.17
C LEU A 48 41.13 -24.29 -28.54
N THR A 49 42.44 -24.54 -28.65
CA THR A 49 43.07 -24.96 -29.90
C THR A 49 43.80 -26.26 -29.66
N ASP A 50 43.59 -27.25 -30.50
CA ASP A 50 44.33 -28.51 -30.46
C ASP A 50 45.66 -28.42 -31.21
N GLU A 51 46.46 -29.50 -31.15
CA GLU A 51 47.77 -29.58 -31.83
C GLU A 51 47.67 -29.52 -33.37
N THR A 52 46.50 -29.74 -33.93
CA THR A 52 46.26 -29.68 -35.36
C THR A 52 45.78 -28.31 -35.83
N GLY A 53 45.56 -27.38 -34.91
CA GLY A 53 45.08 -26.07 -35.18
C GLY A 53 43.54 -25.96 -35.27
N LEU A 54 42.82 -27.04 -34.99
CA LEU A 54 41.37 -26.98 -34.80
C LEU A 54 41.05 -26.24 -33.51
N HIS A 55 40.07 -25.32 -33.56
CA HIS A 55 39.70 -24.53 -32.40
C HIS A 55 38.21 -24.58 -32.14
N ALA A 56 37.87 -24.52 -30.87
CA ALA A 56 36.50 -24.26 -30.37
C ALA A 56 36.51 -22.95 -29.61
N GLU A 57 35.46 -22.15 -29.81
CA GLU A 57 35.34 -20.85 -29.19
C GLU A 57 34.07 -20.78 -28.36
N ARG A 58 34.17 -20.17 -27.17
CA ARG A 58 33.01 -19.77 -26.37
C ARG A 58 33.17 -18.34 -25.91
N VAL A 59 32.05 -17.56 -26.06
CA VAL A 59 31.98 -16.19 -25.59
C VAL A 59 31.03 -16.16 -24.42
N LEU A 60 31.47 -15.63 -23.29
CA LEU A 60 30.67 -15.28 -22.15
C LEU A 60 30.49 -13.77 -22.12
N GLN A 61 29.27 -13.31 -22.05
CA GLN A 61 28.98 -11.92 -21.80
C GLN A 61 28.30 -11.79 -20.43
N THR A 62 28.82 -10.92 -19.61
CA THR A 62 28.22 -10.54 -18.33
C THR A 62 28.42 -9.05 -18.11
N SER A 63 27.56 -8.44 -17.37
CA SER A 63 27.75 -7.08 -16.88
C SER A 63 27.99 -7.13 -15.39
N TYR A 64 29.04 -6.51 -14.93
CA TYR A 64 29.25 -6.25 -13.52
C TYR A 64 28.70 -4.84 -13.23
N VAL A 65 27.58 -4.81 -12.55
CA VAL A 65 27.08 -3.62 -11.90
C VAL A 65 27.50 -3.77 -10.44
N ARG A 66 28.28 -2.84 -9.95
CA ARG A 66 28.57 -2.76 -8.52
C ARG A 66 27.26 -2.38 -7.85
N GLU A 67 26.46 -3.36 -7.53
CA GLU A 67 25.25 -3.18 -6.73
C GLU A 67 25.66 -2.79 -5.31
N SER A 68 26.18 -1.57 -5.20
CA SER A 68 26.44 -1.04 -3.87
C SER A 68 25.14 -0.64 -3.19
N LEU A 69 24.14 -0.16 -3.94
CA LEU A 69 22.86 0.28 -3.39
C LEU A 69 21.86 -0.88 -3.31
N ARG A 70 21.45 -1.20 -2.09
CA ARG A 70 20.46 -2.24 -1.79
C ARG A 70 19.31 -1.63 -0.99
N VAL A 71 18.10 -2.08 -1.28
CA VAL A 71 16.92 -1.72 -0.53
C VAL A 71 16.17 -2.97 -0.14
N SER A 72 15.96 -3.14 1.16
CA SER A 72 15.11 -4.19 1.73
C SER A 72 13.98 -3.57 2.53
N PHE A 73 12.92 -4.31 2.81
CA PHE A 73 11.81 -3.80 3.61
C PHE A 73 11.18 -4.86 4.51
N THR A 74 10.47 -4.37 5.51
CA THR A 74 9.55 -5.15 6.35
C THR A 74 8.22 -4.40 6.45
N GLN A 75 7.13 -5.13 6.41
CA GLN A 75 5.76 -4.60 6.52
C GLN A 75 5.02 -5.34 7.61
N ASP A 76 4.35 -4.60 8.52
CA ASP A 76 3.70 -5.21 9.69
C ASP A 76 2.34 -5.82 9.38
N LYS A 77 1.63 -5.30 8.37
CA LYS A 77 0.30 -5.77 7.97
C LYS A 77 0.10 -5.68 6.47
N PHE A 78 -0.51 -6.70 5.89
CA PHE A 78 -0.90 -6.71 4.47
C PHE A 78 -2.41 -6.49 4.26
N GLU A 79 -3.25 -6.78 5.24
CA GLU A 79 -4.69 -6.56 5.19
C GLU A 79 -5.08 -5.40 6.11
N LEU A 80 -5.80 -4.44 5.57
CA LEU A 80 -6.13 -3.18 6.23
C LEU A 80 -7.58 -2.80 5.96
N ALA A 81 -8.32 -2.45 7.01
CA ALA A 81 -9.60 -1.78 6.89
C ALA A 81 -9.42 -0.33 6.37
N ALA A 82 -10.53 0.30 5.99
CA ALA A 82 -10.52 1.72 5.65
C ALA A 82 -9.92 2.55 6.80
N LEU A 83 -9.04 3.49 6.48
CA LEU A 83 -8.27 4.34 7.38
C LEU A 83 -7.17 3.65 8.21
N ASP A 84 -7.12 2.33 8.28
CA ASP A 84 -5.99 1.64 8.88
C ASP A 84 -4.73 1.90 8.07
N ARG A 85 -3.60 1.90 8.78
CA ARG A 85 -2.29 2.13 8.17
C ARG A 85 -1.35 0.99 8.54
N ALA A 86 -0.69 0.40 7.56
CA ALA A 86 0.45 -0.47 7.80
C ALA A 86 1.72 0.36 7.99
N ARG A 87 2.60 -0.15 8.81
CA ARG A 87 3.96 0.37 8.93
C ARG A 87 4.88 -0.41 8.01
N VAL A 88 5.59 0.31 7.17
CA VAL A 88 6.67 -0.22 6.33
C VAL A 88 7.98 0.39 6.82
N ASN A 89 8.94 -0.45 7.13
CA ASN A 89 10.31 -0.01 7.37
C ASN A 89 11.13 -0.48 6.17
N PHE A 90 11.74 0.42 5.44
CA PHE A 90 12.70 0.07 4.39
C PHE A 90 14.11 0.42 4.85
N THR A 91 15.05 -0.45 4.53
CA THR A 91 16.45 -0.31 4.88
C THR A 91 17.24 -0.06 3.61
N VAL A 92 18.04 1.00 3.63
CA VAL A 92 18.95 1.39 2.56
C VAL A 92 20.36 1.06 3.00
N GLU A 93 21.08 0.32 2.18
CA GLU A 93 22.48 -0.05 2.40
C GLU A 93 23.26 0.23 1.12
N GLN A 94 24.35 0.95 1.24
CA GLN A 94 25.28 1.20 0.16
C GLN A 94 26.70 1.26 0.72
N ASP A 95 27.62 0.49 0.11
CA ASP A 95 29.00 0.45 0.55
C ASP A 95 29.70 1.79 0.25
N ASP A 96 30.48 2.29 1.20
CA ASP A 96 31.29 3.50 1.07
C ASP A 96 30.50 4.77 0.63
N TYR A 97 29.23 4.88 1.06
CA TYR A 97 28.39 6.02 0.77
C TYR A 97 27.75 6.61 2.02
N ASP A 98 27.94 7.90 2.24
CA ASP A 98 27.43 8.69 3.36
C ASP A 98 26.54 9.88 2.94
N GLY A 99 26.21 9.95 1.65
CA GLY A 99 25.38 11.01 1.06
C GLY A 99 23.88 10.85 1.34
N THR A 100 23.09 11.57 0.56
CA THR A 100 21.64 11.56 0.64
C THR A 100 21.01 10.69 -0.45
N TYR A 101 19.86 10.12 -0.12
CA TYR A 101 19.03 9.38 -1.07
C TYR A 101 17.74 10.11 -1.33
N THR A 102 17.31 10.12 -2.59
CA THR A 102 15.96 10.50 -2.97
C THR A 102 15.08 9.25 -2.95
N VAL A 103 14.00 9.30 -2.19
CA VAL A 103 13.00 8.25 -2.10
C VAL A 103 11.79 8.67 -2.91
N GLN A 104 11.42 7.91 -3.91
CA GLN A 104 10.21 8.08 -4.69
C GLN A 104 9.23 6.96 -4.39
N VAL A 105 7.96 7.32 -4.34
CA VAL A 105 6.90 6.39 -4.02
C VAL A 105 5.83 6.49 -5.10
N GLU A 106 5.52 5.35 -5.70
CA GLU A 106 4.52 5.21 -6.74
C GLU A 106 3.55 4.08 -6.37
N GLY A 107 2.31 4.23 -6.75
CA GLY A 107 1.31 3.19 -6.55
C GLY A 107 -0.07 3.69 -6.20
N THR A 108 -0.97 2.74 -5.93
CA THR A 108 -2.38 3.00 -5.62
C THR A 108 -2.61 3.48 -4.18
N PRO A 109 -1.92 2.94 -3.14
CA PRO A 109 -2.17 3.34 -1.77
C PRO A 109 -1.59 4.72 -1.45
N THR A 110 -2.19 5.39 -0.47
CA THR A 110 -1.64 6.64 0.05
C THR A 110 -0.51 6.37 1.04
N LEU A 111 0.61 7.06 0.86
CA LEU A 111 1.78 6.95 1.72
C LEU A 111 1.98 8.18 2.58
N PHE A 112 2.45 7.96 3.80
CA PHE A 112 2.72 8.99 4.80
C PHE A 112 4.14 8.82 5.33
N ARG A 113 4.90 9.90 5.34
CA ARG A 113 6.30 9.88 5.78
C ARG A 113 6.46 9.68 7.29
N ASN A 114 5.55 10.24 8.10
CA ASN A 114 5.79 10.33 9.53
C ASN A 114 4.92 9.37 10.35
N LEU A 115 5.49 8.93 11.48
CA LEU A 115 4.83 8.07 12.45
C LEU A 115 4.02 8.88 13.47
N THR A 116 4.35 10.13 13.72
CA THR A 116 3.80 10.96 14.81
C THR A 116 2.96 12.14 14.33
N ASP A 117 3.29 12.71 13.16
CA ASP A 117 2.57 13.86 12.62
C ASP A 117 1.90 13.45 11.32
N ASP A 118 0.61 13.68 11.17
CA ASP A 118 -0.12 13.53 9.92
C ASP A 118 0.28 14.60 8.91
N ILE A 119 1.56 14.65 8.58
CA ILE A 119 2.01 15.36 7.39
C ILE A 119 1.43 14.57 6.22
N GLY A 120 0.65 15.23 5.40
CA GLY A 120 -0.15 14.65 4.33
C GLY A 120 0.58 13.67 3.41
N PRO A 121 -0.12 13.11 2.42
CA PRO A 121 0.46 12.12 1.51
C PRO A 121 1.75 12.62 0.87
N VAL A 122 2.75 11.74 0.77
CA VAL A 122 4.04 12.05 0.13
C VAL A 122 4.26 11.17 -1.09
N THR A 123 4.79 11.77 -2.14
CA THR A 123 5.21 11.08 -3.36
C THR A 123 6.74 10.99 -3.48
N GLY A 124 7.46 11.76 -2.69
CA GLY A 124 8.91 11.75 -2.66
C GLY A 124 9.48 12.58 -1.51
N TYR A 125 10.66 12.19 -1.03
CA TYR A 125 11.41 12.89 0.01
C TYR A 125 12.86 12.42 0.02
N THR A 126 13.71 13.04 0.84
CA THR A 126 15.12 12.64 0.98
C THR A 126 15.39 12.02 2.34
N VAL A 127 16.31 11.09 2.39
CA VAL A 127 16.87 10.49 3.61
C VAL A 127 18.38 10.56 3.57
N ALA A 128 19.03 10.63 4.73
CA ALA A 128 20.48 10.80 4.84
C ALA A 128 21.14 9.50 5.28
N GLY A 129 22.09 9.03 4.48
CA GLY A 129 22.94 7.87 4.79
C GLY A 129 22.22 6.53 4.78
N ASN A 130 22.98 5.50 5.08
CA ASN A 130 22.48 4.14 5.27
C ASN A 130 21.63 4.06 6.53
N GLY A 131 20.56 3.28 6.48
CA GLY A 131 19.69 3.15 7.65
C GLY A 131 18.31 2.61 7.33
N THR A 132 17.49 2.49 8.38
CA THR A 132 16.11 2.04 8.27
C THR A 132 15.15 3.21 8.46
N TYR A 133 14.26 3.41 7.52
CA TYR A 133 13.34 4.53 7.44
C TYR A 133 11.90 4.05 7.47
N PRO A 134 11.07 4.61 8.37
CA PRO A 134 9.68 4.20 8.47
C PRO A 134 8.79 4.97 7.50
N LEU A 135 7.81 4.24 6.96
CA LEU A 135 6.67 4.76 6.21
C LEU A 135 5.37 4.20 6.77
N ARG A 136 4.27 4.87 6.50
CA ARG A 136 2.92 4.32 6.68
C ARG A 136 2.19 4.33 5.36
N ILE A 137 1.45 3.26 5.10
CA ILE A 137 0.64 3.11 3.89
C ILE A 137 -0.81 2.81 4.26
N ARG A 138 -1.74 3.37 3.50
CA ARG A 138 -3.17 3.20 3.64
C ARG A 138 -3.76 2.76 2.31
N PRO A 139 -4.59 1.70 2.26
CA PRO A 139 -5.27 1.30 1.03
C PRO A 139 -6.30 2.35 0.62
N GLU A 140 -6.48 2.52 -0.68
CA GLU A 140 -7.47 3.44 -1.25
C GLU A 140 -8.66 2.70 -1.90
N ALA A 141 -8.54 1.37 -2.09
CA ALA A 141 -9.59 0.55 -2.67
C ALA A 141 -9.63 -0.85 -2.03
N VAL A 142 -10.77 -1.53 -2.15
CA VAL A 142 -10.89 -2.96 -1.81
C VAL A 142 -10.06 -3.79 -2.77
N GLY A 143 -9.37 -4.80 -2.24
CA GLY A 143 -8.44 -5.64 -2.99
C GLY A 143 -7.01 -5.13 -2.93
N GLU A 144 -6.17 -5.64 -3.79
CA GLU A 144 -4.75 -5.29 -3.80
C GLU A 144 -4.51 -3.86 -4.25
N ASN A 145 -3.72 -3.15 -3.48
CA ASN A 145 -3.22 -1.81 -3.74
C ASN A 145 -1.70 -1.90 -3.84
N PRO A 146 -1.15 -2.12 -5.04
CA PRO A 146 0.29 -2.26 -5.25
C PRO A 146 1.00 -0.93 -5.13
N TYR A 147 2.25 -0.98 -4.67
CA TYR A 147 3.14 0.18 -4.61
C TYR A 147 4.59 -0.21 -4.85
N ARG A 148 5.37 0.77 -5.31
CA ARG A 148 6.81 0.70 -5.50
C ARG A 148 7.49 1.81 -4.72
N ILE A 149 8.58 1.47 -4.04
CA ILE A 149 9.49 2.45 -3.44
C ILE A 149 10.82 2.35 -4.15
N THR A 150 11.24 3.45 -4.76
CA THR A 150 12.52 3.60 -5.44
C THR A 150 13.42 4.52 -4.64
N VAL A 151 14.63 4.08 -4.40
CA VAL A 151 15.67 4.86 -3.72
C VAL A 151 16.76 5.15 -4.73
N THR A 152 17.16 6.41 -4.85
CA THR A 152 18.19 6.86 -5.81
C THR A 152 19.22 7.68 -5.06
N ASP A 153 20.51 7.39 -5.25
CA ASP A 153 21.61 8.17 -4.70
C ASP A 153 21.87 9.44 -5.54
N GLU A 154 22.77 10.31 -5.08
CA GLU A 154 23.13 11.54 -5.77
C GLU A 154 23.89 11.30 -7.11
N LYS A 155 24.39 10.08 -7.31
CA LYS A 155 25.08 9.68 -8.55
C LYS A 155 24.13 9.09 -9.59
N GLY A 156 22.85 8.88 -9.22
CA GLY A 156 21.85 8.31 -10.09
C GLY A 156 21.71 6.78 -10.00
N ASN A 157 22.43 6.10 -9.10
CA ASN A 157 22.22 4.67 -8.88
C ASN A 157 20.88 4.49 -8.15
N SER A 158 20.10 3.50 -8.59
CA SER A 158 18.75 3.27 -8.07
C SER A 158 18.54 1.83 -7.67
N ALA A 159 17.84 1.64 -6.56
CA ALA A 159 17.29 0.35 -6.16
C ALA A 159 15.82 0.51 -5.78
N PHE A 160 15.04 -0.53 -5.92
CA PHE A 160 13.61 -0.47 -5.61
C PHE A 160 13.11 -1.78 -4.99
N PHE A 161 11.92 -1.69 -4.40
CA PHE A 161 11.12 -2.86 -4.07
C PHE A 161 9.67 -2.62 -4.39
N ASP A 162 8.98 -3.70 -4.72
CA ASP A 162 7.54 -3.75 -4.94
C ASP A 162 6.87 -4.45 -3.77
N SER A 163 5.70 -3.95 -3.37
CA SER A 163 4.84 -4.57 -2.38
C SER A 163 3.39 -4.17 -2.60
N PHE A 164 2.51 -4.61 -1.73
CA PHE A 164 1.09 -4.27 -1.77
C PHE A 164 0.47 -4.23 -0.38
N VAL A 165 -0.69 -3.61 -0.28
CA VAL A 165 -1.65 -3.77 0.82
C VAL A 165 -3.00 -4.16 0.26
N THR A 166 -3.68 -5.06 0.94
CA THR A 166 -5.05 -5.47 0.59
C THR A 166 -6.04 -4.68 1.41
N GLY A 167 -6.83 -3.85 0.75
CA GLY A 167 -7.95 -3.17 1.37
C GLY A 167 -9.09 -4.13 1.62
N ILE A 168 -9.57 -4.22 2.87
CA ILE A 168 -10.74 -5.00 3.24
C ILE A 168 -11.93 -4.10 3.47
N LYS A 169 -13.11 -4.59 3.04
CA LYS A 169 -14.36 -3.85 3.19
C LYS A 169 -14.75 -3.72 4.65
N THR A 170 -15.05 -2.51 5.08
CA THR A 170 -15.51 -2.20 6.43
C THR A 170 -17.00 -1.88 6.40
N VAL A 171 -17.77 -2.48 7.28
CA VAL A 171 -19.21 -2.18 7.46
C VAL A 171 -19.36 -1.29 8.68
N SER A 172 -19.92 -0.10 8.46
CA SER A 172 -20.23 0.87 9.50
C SER A 172 -21.74 0.92 9.72
N CYS A 173 -22.18 0.85 10.99
CA CYS A 173 -23.58 0.85 11.33
C CYS A 173 -24.01 2.16 11.96
N PHE A 174 -25.12 2.71 11.46
CA PHE A 174 -25.90 3.75 12.12
C PHE A 174 -26.94 3.14 13.03
N THR A 175 -27.10 3.72 14.21
CA THR A 175 -28.21 3.40 15.10
C THR A 175 -29.21 4.54 15.02
N CYS A 176 -30.47 4.22 14.71
CA CYS A 176 -31.58 5.17 14.78
C CYS A 176 -32.42 4.84 16.02
N SER A 177 -32.56 5.79 16.91
CA SER A 177 -33.44 5.71 18.06
C SER A 177 -34.66 6.61 17.87
N PHE A 178 -35.81 6.13 18.31
CA PHE A 178 -37.10 6.80 18.20
C PHE A 178 -37.67 7.01 19.59
N SER A 179 -38.00 8.25 19.95
CA SER A 179 -38.49 8.60 21.27
C SER A 179 -39.74 9.41 21.15
N LYS A 180 -40.77 9.06 21.96
CA LYS A 180 -42.00 9.83 22.06
C LYS A 180 -41.72 11.15 22.75
N ILE A 181 -42.16 12.25 22.11
CA ILE A 181 -42.13 13.59 22.68
C ILE A 181 -43.52 14.23 22.62
N SER A 182 -43.69 15.37 23.24
CA SER A 182 -44.96 16.11 23.15
C SER A 182 -45.23 16.55 21.71
N GLY A 183 -46.35 16.06 21.13
CA GLY A 183 -46.76 16.37 19.77
C GLY A 183 -45.99 15.70 18.63
N GLY A 184 -45.10 14.71 18.94
CA GLY A 184 -44.35 14.07 17.89
C GLY A 184 -43.37 13.01 18.36
N ILE A 185 -42.50 12.64 17.47
CA ILE A 185 -41.46 11.63 17.71
C ILE A 185 -40.10 12.24 17.39
N GLU A 186 -39.20 12.23 18.35
CA GLU A 186 -37.80 12.55 18.11
C GLU A 186 -37.10 11.35 17.54
N VAL A 187 -36.35 11.54 16.45
CA VAL A 187 -35.46 10.55 15.84
C VAL A 187 -34.04 11.03 16.00
N VAL A 188 -33.19 10.18 16.56
CA VAL A 188 -31.76 10.45 16.67
C VAL A 188 -31.01 9.36 15.91
N ALA A 189 -30.24 9.78 14.92
CA ALA A 189 -29.32 8.92 14.20
C ALA A 189 -27.89 9.22 14.65
N GLU A 190 -27.17 8.18 15.06
CA GLU A 190 -25.78 8.31 15.47
C GLU A 190 -24.95 7.07 15.11
N GLY A 191 -23.65 7.27 14.94
CA GLY A 191 -22.72 6.19 14.70
C GLY A 191 -21.28 6.70 14.62
N THR A 192 -20.34 5.75 14.62
CA THR A 192 -18.93 6.00 14.46
C THR A 192 -18.47 5.37 13.15
N TYR A 193 -17.73 6.13 12.34
CA TYR A 193 -17.39 5.72 10.98
C TYR A 193 -15.94 5.99 10.67
N PRO A 194 -15.28 5.07 9.97
CA PRO A 194 -14.09 5.40 9.23
C PRO A 194 -14.51 6.19 7.99
N VAL A 195 -14.16 7.46 7.92
CA VAL A 195 -14.32 8.29 6.72
C VAL A 195 -12.98 8.90 6.33
N MET A 196 -12.69 8.86 5.04
CA MET A 196 -11.45 9.41 4.49
C MET A 196 -11.57 10.91 4.24
N ASN A 197 -12.79 11.38 3.99
CA ASN A 197 -13.14 12.77 3.77
C ASN A 197 -14.43 13.11 4.51
N ASP A 198 -14.75 14.38 4.65
CA ASP A 198 -16.05 14.81 5.16
C ASP A 198 -17.17 14.22 4.33
N LEU A 199 -18.12 13.60 4.98
CA LEU A 199 -19.21 12.87 4.35
C LEU A 199 -20.56 13.31 4.91
N THR A 200 -21.56 13.40 4.05
CA THR A 200 -22.96 13.59 4.45
C THR A 200 -23.78 12.39 4.00
N ILE A 201 -24.39 11.72 4.96
CA ILE A 201 -25.28 10.59 4.72
C ILE A 201 -26.72 11.06 4.92
N THR A 202 -27.59 10.74 3.96
CA THR A 202 -29.00 11.09 4.01
C THR A 202 -29.83 9.86 4.39
N LEU A 203 -30.56 9.98 5.49
CA LEU A 203 -31.46 8.96 6.04
C LEU A 203 -32.91 9.38 5.90
N ASN A 204 -33.81 8.44 5.71
CA ASN A 204 -35.25 8.62 5.75
C ASN A 204 -35.85 7.75 6.86
N PRO A 205 -35.90 8.25 8.09
CA PRO A 205 -36.63 7.57 9.14
C PRO A 205 -38.15 7.63 8.88
N THR A 206 -38.80 6.50 9.13
CA THR A 206 -40.25 6.32 8.99
C THR A 206 -40.79 5.68 10.26
N VAL A 207 -41.90 6.20 10.76
CA VAL A 207 -42.60 5.67 11.94
C VAL A 207 -44.07 5.57 11.66
N THR A 208 -44.65 4.43 12.00
CA THR A 208 -46.08 4.25 12.02
C THR A 208 -46.61 4.39 13.45
N VAL A 209 -47.56 5.24 13.65
CA VAL A 209 -48.21 5.45 14.93
C VAL A 209 -49.67 5.09 14.86
N VAL A 210 -50.22 4.54 15.97
CA VAL A 210 -51.63 4.30 16.19
C VAL A 210 -52.13 5.42 17.09
N LEU A 211 -53.09 6.16 16.60
CA LEU A 211 -53.77 7.24 17.33
C LEU A 211 -54.85 6.72 18.22
N ARG A 212 -55.29 7.50 19.21
CA ARG A 212 -56.49 7.23 20.00
C ARG A 212 -57.71 7.07 19.09
N GLY A 213 -58.34 5.93 19.12
CA GLY A 213 -59.44 5.57 18.20
C GLY A 213 -59.06 4.59 17.10
N GLY A 214 -57.81 4.13 17.07
CA GLY A 214 -57.33 3.06 16.19
C GLY A 214 -56.88 3.46 14.81
N ALA A 215 -56.97 4.75 14.47
CA ALA A 215 -56.43 5.24 13.19
C ALA A 215 -54.89 5.19 13.18
N THR A 216 -54.32 4.78 12.05
CA THR A 216 -52.88 4.76 11.84
C THR A 216 -52.40 5.97 11.02
N LYS A 217 -51.22 6.44 11.35
CA LYS A 217 -50.55 7.53 10.58
C LYS A 217 -49.09 7.18 10.41
N THR A 218 -48.58 7.24 9.19
CA THR A 218 -47.16 7.08 8.92
C THR A 218 -46.50 8.45 8.79
N LEU A 219 -45.40 8.62 9.50
CA LEU A 219 -44.59 9.83 9.51
C LEU A 219 -43.25 9.54 8.94
N THR A 220 -42.73 10.42 8.12
CA THR A 220 -41.40 10.31 7.55
C THR A 220 -40.71 11.66 7.50
N CYS A 221 -39.40 11.67 7.60
CA CYS A 221 -38.60 12.89 7.33
C CYS A 221 -37.31 12.51 6.62
N THR A 222 -36.56 13.51 6.20
CA THR A 222 -35.21 13.34 5.66
C THR A 222 -34.23 13.98 6.64
N MET A 223 -33.23 13.20 7.05
CA MET A 223 -32.18 13.64 7.96
C MET A 223 -30.83 13.57 7.25
N ASN A 224 -30.02 14.61 7.40
CA ASN A 224 -28.65 14.63 6.94
C ASN A 224 -27.69 14.46 8.13
N VAL A 225 -26.95 13.37 8.15
CA VAL A 225 -25.92 13.12 9.16
C VAL A 225 -24.57 13.50 8.55
N LYS A 226 -23.97 14.59 9.04
CA LYS A 226 -22.63 15.00 8.65
C LYS A 226 -21.61 14.26 9.52
N ILE A 227 -20.62 13.65 8.88
CA ILE A 227 -19.49 12.98 9.49
C ILE A 227 -18.24 13.75 9.09
N GLU A 228 -17.49 14.21 10.06
CA GLU A 228 -16.24 14.93 9.85
C GLU A 228 -15.08 13.93 9.92
N ALA A 229 -14.16 14.01 8.96
CA ALA A 229 -13.04 13.08 8.83
C ALA A 229 -12.13 13.01 10.08
N ASP A 230 -11.99 14.11 10.80
CA ASP A 230 -11.19 14.20 12.01
C ASP A 230 -11.89 13.62 13.25
N ARG A 231 -13.22 13.54 13.27
CA ARG A 231 -14.02 13.12 14.42
C ARG A 231 -14.49 11.67 14.36
N MET A 232 -14.60 11.14 13.17
CA MET A 232 -15.09 9.76 12.93
C MET A 232 -16.45 9.48 13.61
N ARG A 233 -17.26 10.52 13.82
CA ARG A 233 -18.57 10.46 14.48
C ARG A 233 -19.57 11.31 13.74
N GLY A 234 -20.76 10.75 13.54
CA GLY A 234 -21.89 11.48 13.00
C GLY A 234 -23.09 11.37 13.93
N ARG A 235 -23.77 12.48 14.15
CA ARG A 235 -25.05 12.54 14.86
C ARG A 235 -25.95 13.58 14.25
N ALA A 236 -27.22 13.22 14.07
CA ALA A 236 -28.27 14.15 13.71
C ALA A 236 -29.55 13.80 14.44
N SER A 237 -30.42 14.79 14.64
CA SER A 237 -31.75 14.58 15.17
C SER A 237 -32.79 15.29 14.32
N ALA A 238 -33.99 14.73 14.28
CA ALA A 238 -35.15 15.34 13.63
C ALA A 238 -36.40 15.05 14.43
N THR A 239 -37.42 15.89 14.27
CA THR A 239 -38.73 15.70 14.88
C THR A 239 -39.73 15.33 13.79
N LEU A 240 -40.40 14.22 13.96
CA LEU A 240 -41.57 13.82 13.20
C LEU A 240 -42.83 14.41 13.87
N ASP A 241 -43.40 15.45 13.27
CA ASP A 241 -44.53 16.15 13.85
C ASP A 241 -45.86 15.41 13.61
N LEU A 242 -46.58 15.11 14.65
CA LEU A 242 -47.93 14.56 14.60
C LEU A 242 -49.00 15.63 14.42
N GLY A 243 -48.68 16.89 14.67
CA GLY A 243 -49.61 18.01 14.73
C GLY A 243 -50.13 18.28 16.13
N THR A 244 -50.72 19.45 16.29
CA THR A 244 -51.30 19.85 17.57
C THR A 244 -52.55 19.03 17.92
N GLY A 245 -52.62 18.51 19.14
CA GLY A 245 -53.76 17.75 19.66
C GLY A 245 -53.57 16.25 19.80
N TYR A 246 -52.45 15.71 19.36
CA TYR A 246 -52.17 14.30 19.54
C TYR A 246 -51.27 14.07 20.75
N THR A 247 -51.85 13.73 21.88
CA THR A 247 -51.11 13.41 23.12
C THR A 247 -51.09 11.90 23.42
N ASP A 248 -51.99 11.15 22.82
CA ASP A 248 -52.16 9.72 23.07
C ASP A 248 -51.97 8.91 21.77
N TYR A 249 -50.80 8.31 21.63
CA TYR A 249 -50.44 7.45 20.49
C TYR A 249 -49.41 6.42 20.88
N PHE A 250 -49.33 5.37 20.10
CA PHE A 250 -48.31 4.29 20.22
C PHE A 250 -47.53 4.16 18.94
N MET A 251 -46.21 4.00 19.03
CA MET A 251 -45.38 3.63 17.90
C MET A 251 -45.54 2.10 17.72
N THR A 252 -45.88 1.68 16.51
CA THR A 252 -46.10 0.27 16.20
C THR A 252 -45.04 -0.28 15.27
N ASP A 253 -44.46 0.56 14.43
CA ASP A 253 -43.44 0.17 13.47
C ASP A 253 -42.53 1.36 13.20
N TYR A 254 -41.25 1.12 13.14
CA TYR A 254 -40.25 2.16 12.87
C TYR A 254 -39.07 1.57 12.12
N GLU A 255 -38.65 2.25 11.09
CA GLU A 255 -37.48 1.91 10.30
C GLU A 255 -36.72 3.18 9.87
N ALA A 256 -35.46 3.00 9.52
CA ALA A 256 -34.71 4.05 8.85
C ALA A 256 -33.98 3.44 7.66
N THR A 257 -34.10 4.11 6.52
CA THR A 257 -33.44 3.68 5.28
C THR A 257 -32.54 4.77 4.75
N PHE A 258 -31.54 4.40 3.97
CA PHE A 258 -30.76 5.39 3.25
C PHE A 258 -31.51 5.89 2.03
N SER A 259 -31.66 7.23 1.90
CA SER A 259 -32.12 7.82 0.65
C SER A 259 -30.96 7.96 -0.35
N ARG A 260 -29.75 8.06 0.16
CA ARG A 260 -28.52 8.08 -0.63
C ARG A 260 -27.40 7.43 0.18
N THR A 261 -26.84 6.36 -0.34
CA THR A 261 -25.62 5.77 0.18
C THR A 261 -24.44 6.45 -0.49
N ALA A 262 -23.51 6.96 0.30
CA ALA A 262 -22.20 7.31 -0.19
C ALA A 262 -21.27 6.14 0.10
N SER A 263 -20.48 5.72 -0.85
CA SER A 263 -19.38 4.79 -0.61
C SER A 263 -18.08 5.51 -0.92
N GLU A 264 -17.12 5.42 -0.02
CA GLU A 264 -15.77 5.88 -0.28
C GLU A 264 -14.98 4.72 -0.90
N ASN A 265 -14.70 4.83 -2.21
CA ASN A 265 -13.91 3.86 -2.98
C ASN A 265 -14.30 2.38 -2.76
N GLY A 266 -15.55 2.10 -2.45
CA GLY A 266 -16.02 0.76 -2.14
C GLY A 266 -15.52 0.16 -0.81
N MET A 267 -14.68 0.86 -0.07
CA MET A 267 -14.06 0.35 1.17
C MET A 267 -14.97 0.42 2.38
N VAL A 268 -15.94 1.31 2.39
CA VAL A 268 -16.89 1.45 3.52
C VAL A 268 -18.29 1.21 3.02
N GLU A 269 -18.99 0.30 3.67
CA GLU A 269 -20.42 0.07 3.50
C GLU A 269 -21.16 0.53 4.74
N TYR A 270 -22.25 1.25 4.54
CA TYR A 270 -23.07 1.78 5.61
C TYR A 270 -24.35 0.94 5.77
N ALA A 271 -24.68 0.57 6.99
CA ALA A 271 -25.90 -0.11 7.35
C ALA A 271 -26.65 0.69 8.44
N VAL A 272 -27.97 0.65 8.41
CA VAL A 272 -28.82 1.19 9.48
C VAL A 272 -29.34 0.05 10.30
N ARG A 273 -29.30 0.21 11.62
CA ARG A 273 -29.88 -0.72 12.62
C ARG A 273 -30.86 0.00 13.52
#